data_ddc911c523f68a5e77545936df8501dd
#
_entry.id   ddc911c523f68a5e77545936df8501dd
#
_cell.length_a   1.000
_cell.length_b   1.000
_cell.length_c   1.000
_cell.angle_alpha   90.00
_cell.angle_beta   90.00
_cell.angle_gamma   90.00
#
_symmetry.space_group_name_H-M   'P 1'
#
loop_
_entity.id
_entity.type
_entity.pdbx_description
1 polymer ?
#
loop_
_entity_poly.entity_id
_entity_poly.type
_entity_poly.pdbx_seq_one_letter_code
_entity_poly.pdbx_strand_id
1 'polypeptide(L)'
;ALALQLGVLEAYAADPAEGQVNLLYLSVGDEESYSRGMRGALGLLTDLQETFDLNYVLAVDSEPFESEVGKEKVLHIGTVGKLMPVVVAQGVLSHMKEPLKGINALSLLVAIASQLDLHPDLADQALGETSPLPSWSYLRDLKEQYDVSTVLYAAGYFSVLHLKKTPQELLQRIYELSQEALDAFYKKYEYLQDQA
;
A
#
# COMPACT_ATOMS: atom_id res chain seq x y z
N ALA A 1 13.53 19.08 4.98
CA ALA A 1 14.28 17.85 5.25
C ALA A 1 15.78 18.07 5.10
N LEU A 2 16.35 18.19 3.89
CA LEU A 2 17.80 18.29 3.61
C LEU A 2 18.53 19.33 4.48
N ALA A 3 18.05 20.58 4.56
CA ALA A 3 18.70 21.65 5.34
C ALA A 3 18.77 21.31 6.84
N LEU A 4 17.76 20.66 7.39
CA LEU A 4 17.73 20.22 8.77
C LEU A 4 18.81 19.15 9.02
N GLN A 5 18.89 18.16 8.16
CA GLN A 5 19.87 17.06 8.28
C GLN A 5 21.31 17.57 8.13
N LEU A 6 21.56 18.48 7.18
CA LEU A 6 22.87 19.12 7.04
C LEU A 6 23.25 19.97 8.28
N GLY A 7 22.29 20.70 8.85
CA GLY A 7 22.50 21.42 10.10
C GLY A 7 22.85 20.52 11.28
N VAL A 8 22.26 19.33 11.36
CA VAL A 8 22.62 18.31 12.36
C VAL A 8 24.06 17.82 12.16
N LEU A 9 24.46 17.56 10.90
CA LEU A 9 25.85 17.15 10.60
C LEU A 9 26.85 18.24 10.94
N GLU A 10 26.55 19.48 10.61
CA GLU A 10 27.42 20.63 10.96
C GLU A 10 27.56 20.78 12.48
N ALA A 11 26.46 20.69 13.23
CA ALA A 11 26.49 20.74 14.69
C ALA A 11 27.28 19.58 15.29
N TYR A 12 27.12 18.36 14.76
CA TYR A 12 27.89 17.21 15.20
C TYR A 12 29.38 17.33 14.89
N ALA A 13 29.74 17.87 13.72
CA ALA A 13 31.14 18.10 13.36
C ALA A 13 31.83 19.19 14.20
N ALA A 14 31.06 20.16 14.68
CA ALA A 14 31.58 21.23 15.52
C ALA A 14 31.84 20.79 16.97
N ASP A 15 31.04 19.85 17.49
CA ASP A 15 31.19 19.29 18.84
C ASP A 15 30.84 17.80 18.80
N PRO A 16 31.74 16.95 18.30
CA PRO A 16 31.50 15.52 18.27
C PRO A 16 31.46 15.01 19.71
N ALA A 17 30.26 14.72 20.20
CA ALA A 17 30.04 14.12 21.52
C ALA A 17 30.96 12.92 21.66
N GLU A 18 31.94 12.99 22.55
CA GLU A 18 33.10 12.12 22.69
C GLU A 18 32.78 10.62 22.38
N GLY A 19 32.97 10.24 21.10
CA GLY A 19 33.09 8.84 20.66
C GLY A 19 31.88 7.91 20.87
N GLN A 20 30.67 8.41 21.14
CA GLN A 20 29.55 7.53 21.49
C GLN A 20 28.79 6.99 20.27
N VAL A 21 28.70 7.74 19.16
CA VAL A 21 28.03 7.31 17.92
C VAL A 21 28.69 7.95 16.70
N ASN A 22 28.60 7.28 15.56
CA ASN A 22 28.97 7.85 14.27
C ASN A 22 27.69 8.29 13.54
N LEU A 23 27.75 9.38 12.78
CA LEU A 23 26.67 9.82 11.91
C LEU A 23 26.99 9.45 10.47
N LEU A 24 26.09 8.75 9.82
CA LEU A 24 26.10 8.51 8.39
C LEU A 24 24.94 9.29 7.76
N TYR A 25 25.24 10.20 6.84
CA TYR A 25 24.25 10.91 6.08
C TYR A 25 24.07 10.23 4.71
N LEU A 26 22.84 9.84 4.40
CA LEU A 26 22.47 9.23 3.15
C LEU A 26 21.38 10.09 2.47
N SER A 27 21.67 10.57 1.26
CA SER A 27 20.69 11.28 0.42
C SER A 27 20.46 10.47 -0.84
N VAL A 28 19.22 10.05 -1.06
CA VAL A 28 18.81 9.22 -2.19
C VAL A 28 17.61 9.83 -2.90
N GLY A 29 17.45 9.52 -4.17
CA GLY A 29 16.29 9.92 -4.96
C GLY A 29 15.23 8.84 -5.07
N ASP A 30 14.15 9.16 -5.78
CA ASP A 30 13.08 8.23 -6.18
C ASP A 30 12.34 7.56 -5.02
N GLU A 31 12.19 8.22 -3.87
CA GLU A 31 11.45 7.66 -2.74
C GLU A 31 10.02 7.30 -3.17
N GLU A 32 9.30 8.23 -3.79
CA GLU A 32 7.91 8.09 -4.27
C GLU A 32 7.77 7.07 -5.43
N SER A 33 8.89 6.60 -6.00
CA SER A 33 8.91 5.68 -7.13
C SER A 33 9.60 4.37 -6.77
N TYR A 34 8.95 3.57 -5.91
CA TYR A 34 9.45 2.27 -5.40
C TYR A 34 10.75 2.37 -4.59
N SER A 35 11.05 3.55 -4.03
CA SER A 35 12.25 3.80 -3.21
C SER A 35 13.53 3.30 -3.90
N ARG A 36 13.68 3.56 -5.20
CA ARG A 36 14.79 3.02 -6.01
C ARG A 36 16.14 3.44 -5.48
N GLY A 37 16.26 4.69 -5.07
CA GLY A 37 17.49 5.21 -4.50
C GLY A 37 17.90 4.48 -3.22
N MET A 38 16.97 4.26 -2.29
CA MET A 38 17.23 3.54 -1.05
C MET A 38 17.56 2.07 -1.32
N ARG A 39 16.81 1.40 -2.22
CA ARG A 39 17.10 0.01 -2.61
C ARG A 39 18.48 -0.13 -3.26
N GLY A 40 18.89 0.86 -4.07
CA GLY A 40 20.24 0.90 -4.64
C GLY A 40 21.33 1.14 -3.58
N ALA A 41 21.03 1.88 -2.54
CA ALA A 41 21.97 2.18 -1.47
C ALA A 41 22.19 1.02 -0.49
N LEU A 42 21.35 -0.02 -0.46
CA LEU A 42 21.50 -1.13 0.48
C LEU A 42 22.84 -1.85 0.35
N GLY A 43 23.34 -2.08 -0.88
CA GLY A 43 24.66 -2.65 -1.10
C GLY A 43 25.77 -1.79 -0.50
N LEU A 44 25.73 -0.47 -0.74
CA LEU A 44 26.68 0.46 -0.16
C LEU A 44 26.67 0.46 1.37
N LEU A 45 25.47 0.42 1.99
CA LEU A 45 25.36 0.34 3.45
C LEU A 45 25.95 -0.95 4.00
N THR A 46 25.78 -2.08 3.31
CA THR A 46 26.42 -3.35 3.66
C THR A 46 27.94 -3.29 3.54
N ASP A 47 28.45 -2.76 2.44
CA ASP A 47 29.89 -2.60 2.21
C ASP A 47 30.53 -1.69 3.27
N LEU A 48 29.87 -0.60 3.65
CA LEU A 48 30.32 0.29 4.72
C LEU A 48 30.33 -0.41 6.08
N GLN A 49 29.27 -1.19 6.36
CA GLN A 49 29.18 -1.98 7.59
C GLN A 49 30.35 -2.96 7.72
N GLU A 50 30.65 -3.71 6.67
CA GLU A 50 31.74 -4.68 6.65
C GLU A 50 33.11 -4.00 6.69
N THR A 51 33.30 -2.91 5.93
CA THR A 51 34.60 -2.22 5.83
C THR A 51 35.03 -1.54 7.13
N PHE A 52 34.05 -0.97 7.84
CA PHE A 52 34.31 -0.14 9.03
C PHE A 52 33.81 -0.77 10.33
N ASP A 53 33.35 -2.03 10.30
CA ASP A 53 32.76 -2.74 11.44
C ASP A 53 31.63 -1.93 12.12
N LEU A 54 30.71 -1.40 11.30
CA LEU A 54 29.63 -0.56 11.78
C LEU A 54 28.46 -1.39 12.31
N ASN A 55 27.80 -0.88 13.35
CA ASN A 55 26.52 -1.37 13.83
C ASN A 55 25.48 -0.24 13.68
N TYR A 56 24.57 -0.36 12.72
CA TYR A 56 23.49 0.60 12.54
C TYR A 56 22.45 0.45 13.65
N VAL A 57 22.37 1.42 14.55
CA VAL A 57 21.49 1.37 15.73
C VAL A 57 20.21 2.19 15.58
N LEU A 58 20.21 3.18 14.68
CA LEU A 58 19.08 4.07 14.47
C LEU A 58 19.12 4.64 13.06
N ALA A 59 17.97 4.71 12.40
CA ALA A 59 17.74 5.51 11.21
C ALA A 59 16.79 6.65 11.55
N VAL A 60 17.16 7.88 11.14
CA VAL A 60 16.33 9.07 11.32
C VAL A 60 15.99 9.62 9.95
N ASP A 61 14.72 9.70 9.64
CA ASP A 61 14.20 10.34 8.45
C ASP A 61 13.51 11.66 8.80
N SER A 62 13.63 12.66 7.93
CA SER A 62 13.01 13.96 8.13
C SER A 62 12.04 14.25 7.01
N GLU A 63 10.78 14.00 7.29
CA GLU A 63 9.67 14.24 6.39
C GLU A 63 9.05 15.62 6.59
N PRO A 64 8.52 16.26 5.54
CA PRO A 64 7.69 17.44 5.69
C PRO A 64 6.38 17.03 6.38
N PHE A 65 6.17 17.51 7.58
CA PHE A 65 4.96 17.29 8.33
C PHE A 65 4.03 18.49 8.19
N GLU A 66 2.82 18.30 7.67
CA GLU A 66 1.75 19.27 7.76
C GLU A 66 1.21 19.29 9.20
N SER A 67 1.79 20.14 10.04
CA SER A 67 1.17 20.39 11.33
C SER A 67 -0.09 21.22 11.12
N GLU A 68 -1.24 20.70 11.49
CA GLU A 68 -2.40 21.57 11.73
C GLU A 68 -2.00 22.64 12.74
N VAL A 69 -2.37 23.90 12.43
CA VAL A 69 -2.04 25.05 13.28
C VAL A 69 -2.42 24.74 14.73
N GLY A 70 -1.44 24.72 15.63
CA GLY A 70 -1.64 24.49 17.06
C GLY A 70 -1.33 23.07 17.57
N LYS A 71 -0.88 22.14 16.72
CA LYS A 71 -0.37 20.83 17.18
C LYS A 71 1.11 20.90 17.55
N GLU A 72 1.47 20.19 18.61
CA GLU A 72 2.85 20.03 19.05
C GLU A 72 3.70 19.32 17.98
N LYS A 73 5.00 19.53 18.04
CA LYS A 73 5.95 18.79 17.19
C LYS A 73 5.84 17.30 17.52
N VAL A 74 5.69 16.47 16.51
CA VAL A 74 5.53 15.02 16.65
C VAL A 74 6.79 14.32 16.18
N LEU A 75 7.23 13.33 16.96
CA LEU A 75 8.26 12.37 16.57
C LEU A 75 7.57 11.02 16.33
N HIS A 76 7.60 10.54 15.09
CA HIS A 76 7.13 9.20 14.76
C HIS A 76 8.24 8.20 15.06
N ILE A 77 7.90 7.11 15.77
CA ILE A 77 8.83 6.05 16.15
C ILE A 77 8.38 4.74 15.52
N GLY A 78 9.31 4.08 14.83
CA GLY A 78 9.04 2.82 14.14
C GLY A 78 8.51 3.01 12.72
N THR A 79 8.01 1.94 12.16
CA THR A 79 7.45 1.88 10.80
C THR A 79 6.10 1.17 10.81
N VAL A 80 5.27 1.48 9.82
CA VAL A 80 4.02 0.75 9.57
C VAL A 80 4.24 -0.30 8.49
N GLY A 81 3.49 -1.40 8.58
CA GLY A 81 3.43 -2.37 7.49
C GLY A 81 2.51 -1.87 6.37
N LYS A 82 2.86 -2.17 5.13
CA LYS A 82 2.05 -1.84 3.94
C LYS A 82 1.86 -3.06 3.07
N LEU A 83 0.61 -3.39 2.79
CA LEU A 83 0.23 -4.36 1.78
C LEU A 83 -0.37 -3.64 0.58
N MET A 84 -0.10 -4.17 -0.60
CA MET A 84 -0.77 -3.77 -1.84
C MET A 84 -1.38 -5.01 -2.51
N PRO A 85 -2.53 -5.50 -2.00
CA PRO A 85 -3.18 -6.67 -2.58
C PRO A 85 -3.63 -6.40 -4.01
N VAL A 86 -3.38 -7.38 -4.88
CA VAL A 86 -3.85 -7.37 -6.27
C VAL A 86 -5.02 -8.32 -6.37
N VAL A 87 -6.13 -7.84 -6.90
CA VAL A 87 -7.32 -8.63 -7.18
C VAL A 87 -7.46 -8.79 -8.68
N VAL A 88 -7.56 -10.04 -9.15
CA VAL A 88 -7.79 -10.37 -10.54
C VAL A 88 -9.12 -11.12 -10.64
N ALA A 89 -10.02 -10.64 -11.49
CA ALA A 89 -11.29 -11.27 -11.77
C ALA A 89 -11.30 -11.86 -13.19
N GLN A 90 -11.81 -13.07 -13.32
CA GLN A 90 -12.09 -13.70 -14.59
C GLN A 90 -13.61 -13.86 -14.76
N GLY A 91 -14.12 -13.41 -15.88
CA GLY A 91 -15.53 -13.52 -16.24
C GLY A 91 -15.79 -14.61 -17.28
N VAL A 92 -16.96 -14.52 -17.89
CA VAL A 92 -17.39 -15.33 -19.03
C VAL A 92 -17.84 -14.39 -20.14
N LEU A 93 -17.26 -14.52 -21.32
CA LEU A 93 -17.57 -13.64 -22.45
C LEU A 93 -19.02 -13.79 -22.90
N SER A 94 -19.63 -12.64 -23.22
CA SER A 94 -20.89 -12.56 -23.93
C SER A 94 -20.90 -11.28 -24.78
N HIS A 95 -21.83 -11.19 -25.71
CA HIS A 95 -22.02 -9.96 -26.46
C HIS A 95 -22.64 -8.88 -25.56
N MET A 96 -22.23 -7.61 -25.69
CA MET A 96 -22.70 -6.52 -24.84
C MET A 96 -24.24 -6.31 -24.88
N LYS A 97 -24.91 -6.71 -25.97
CA LYS A 97 -26.38 -6.70 -26.04
C LYS A 97 -27.06 -7.81 -25.23
N GLU A 98 -26.31 -8.82 -24.80
CA GLU A 98 -26.78 -9.98 -24.04
C GLU A 98 -25.90 -10.21 -22.79
N PRO A 99 -25.75 -9.20 -21.92
CA PRO A 99 -24.78 -9.22 -20.83
C PRO A 99 -25.05 -10.34 -19.81
N LEU A 100 -26.29 -10.80 -19.70
CA LEU A 100 -26.68 -11.89 -18.79
C LEU A 100 -26.39 -13.30 -19.32
N LYS A 101 -25.89 -13.44 -20.56
CA LYS A 101 -25.41 -14.74 -21.10
C LYS A 101 -23.94 -15.03 -20.75
N GLY A 102 -23.26 -14.10 -20.14
CA GLY A 102 -21.89 -14.26 -19.65
C GLY A 102 -21.75 -13.62 -18.28
N ILE A 103 -20.55 -13.41 -17.82
CA ILE A 103 -20.24 -12.70 -16.57
C ILE A 103 -19.15 -11.68 -16.87
N ASN A 104 -19.43 -10.40 -16.69
CA ASN A 104 -18.45 -9.36 -16.90
C ASN A 104 -17.44 -9.32 -15.73
N ALA A 105 -16.16 -9.59 -16.01
CA ALA A 105 -15.11 -9.57 -14.99
C ALA A 105 -14.98 -8.23 -14.28
N LEU A 106 -15.21 -7.12 -14.99
CA LEU A 106 -15.16 -5.80 -14.37
C LEU A 106 -16.30 -5.61 -13.35
N SER A 107 -17.48 -6.21 -13.60
CA SER A 107 -18.59 -6.18 -12.63
C SER A 107 -18.28 -6.97 -11.36
N LEU A 108 -17.60 -8.13 -11.48
CA LEU A 108 -17.10 -8.88 -10.34
C LEU A 108 -16.09 -8.06 -9.53
N LEU A 109 -15.11 -7.47 -10.22
CA LEU A 109 -14.08 -6.66 -9.58
C LEU A 109 -14.66 -5.44 -8.87
N VAL A 110 -15.65 -4.77 -9.47
CA VAL A 110 -16.36 -3.64 -8.86
C VAL A 110 -17.14 -4.07 -7.61
N ALA A 111 -17.78 -5.24 -7.63
CA ALA A 111 -18.47 -5.77 -6.44
C ALA A 111 -17.49 -5.97 -5.27
N ILE A 112 -16.36 -6.62 -5.53
CA ILE A 112 -15.29 -6.81 -4.55
C ILE A 112 -14.72 -5.46 -4.09
N ALA A 113 -14.44 -4.57 -5.04
CA ALA A 113 -13.88 -3.25 -4.73
C ALA A 113 -14.81 -2.43 -3.83
N SER A 114 -16.11 -2.44 -4.09
CA SER A 114 -17.10 -1.74 -3.27
C SER A 114 -17.21 -2.28 -1.85
N GLN A 115 -16.94 -3.55 -1.63
CA GLN A 115 -16.93 -4.17 -0.30
C GLN A 115 -15.64 -3.86 0.46
N LEU A 116 -14.51 -3.80 -0.23
CA LEU A 116 -13.20 -3.64 0.41
C LEU A 116 -12.80 -2.17 0.62
N ASP A 117 -13.29 -1.25 -0.23
CA ASP A 117 -12.94 0.17 -0.13
C ASP A 117 -13.43 0.76 1.19
N LEU A 118 -12.53 1.41 1.90
CA LEU A 118 -12.79 2.02 3.21
C LEU A 118 -13.39 1.06 4.26
N HIS A 119 -13.16 -0.27 4.11
CA HIS A 119 -13.75 -1.24 5.03
C HIS A 119 -13.03 -1.21 6.40
N PRO A 120 -13.78 -1.00 7.52
CA PRO A 120 -13.18 -0.77 8.84
C PRO A 120 -12.43 -2.00 9.40
N ASP A 121 -12.84 -3.22 9.04
CA ASP A 121 -12.15 -4.43 9.51
C ASP A 121 -10.72 -4.57 8.97
N LEU A 122 -10.40 -3.85 7.90
CA LEU A 122 -9.06 -3.82 7.32
C LEU A 122 -8.18 -2.73 7.92
N ALA A 123 -8.72 -1.84 8.75
CA ALA A 123 -7.94 -0.96 9.60
C ALA A 123 -7.34 -1.73 10.77
N ASP A 124 -6.26 -1.19 11.33
CA ASP A 124 -5.53 -1.78 12.44
C ASP A 124 -5.29 -0.75 13.55
N GLN A 125 -5.13 -1.22 14.78
CA GLN A 125 -4.90 -0.36 15.94
C GLN A 125 -3.77 -0.90 16.80
N ALA A 126 -2.83 -0.02 17.13
CA ALA A 126 -1.75 -0.30 18.07
C ALA A 126 -1.29 0.97 18.77
N LEU A 127 -0.92 0.86 20.05
CA LEU A 127 -0.31 1.93 20.84
C LEU A 127 -1.09 3.27 20.84
N GLY A 128 -2.42 3.21 20.70
CA GLY A 128 -3.28 4.40 20.63
C GLY A 128 -3.44 4.98 19.24
N GLU A 129 -2.74 4.44 18.23
CA GLU A 129 -2.84 4.84 16.83
C GLU A 129 -3.79 3.92 16.05
N THR A 130 -4.41 4.47 15.02
CA THR A 130 -5.26 3.73 14.09
C THR A 130 -4.74 3.92 12.66
N SER A 131 -4.55 2.81 11.93
CA SER A 131 -4.16 2.91 10.53
C SER A 131 -5.28 3.53 9.69
N PRO A 132 -4.95 4.21 8.58
CA PRO A 132 -5.95 4.64 7.61
C PRO A 132 -6.79 3.47 7.09
N LEU A 133 -8.02 3.76 6.68
CA LEU A 133 -8.85 2.80 5.97
C LEU A 133 -8.24 2.46 4.61
N PRO A 134 -8.42 1.23 4.12
CA PRO A 134 -7.90 0.83 2.81
C PRO A 134 -8.53 1.66 1.70
N SER A 135 -7.77 1.95 0.65
CA SER A 135 -8.31 2.65 -0.51
C SER A 135 -7.73 2.12 -1.81
N TRP A 136 -8.60 2.03 -2.83
CA TRP A 136 -8.21 1.57 -4.16
C TRP A 136 -7.37 2.62 -4.89
N SER A 137 -6.26 2.17 -5.45
CA SER A 137 -5.35 3.01 -6.24
C SER A 137 -5.49 2.78 -7.74
N TYR A 138 -5.99 1.61 -8.14
CA TYR A 138 -6.10 1.25 -9.55
C TYR A 138 -7.15 0.15 -9.75
N LEU A 139 -7.96 0.30 -10.79
CA LEU A 139 -8.98 -0.67 -11.18
C LEU A 139 -9.31 -0.50 -12.66
N ARG A 140 -9.16 -1.58 -13.43
CA ARG A 140 -9.46 -1.54 -14.88
C ARG A 140 -9.75 -2.92 -15.46
N ASP A 141 -10.33 -2.93 -16.68
CA ASP A 141 -10.31 -4.11 -17.54
C ASP A 141 -8.90 -4.36 -18.11
N LEU A 142 -8.66 -5.58 -18.57
CA LEU A 142 -7.41 -5.97 -19.22
C LEU A 142 -7.56 -6.17 -20.73
N LYS A 143 -8.56 -5.55 -21.37
CA LYS A 143 -8.68 -5.53 -22.83
C LYS A 143 -7.55 -4.72 -23.44
N GLU A 144 -6.93 -5.25 -24.47
CA GLU A 144 -5.91 -4.53 -25.26
C GLU A 144 -6.54 -3.57 -26.26
N GLN A 145 -7.74 -3.93 -26.75
CA GLN A 145 -8.49 -3.11 -27.71
C GLN A 145 -10.00 -3.27 -27.47
N TYR A 146 -10.76 -2.30 -27.96
CA TYR A 146 -12.21 -2.32 -27.93
C TYR A 146 -12.77 -3.43 -28.83
N ASP A 147 -13.74 -4.17 -28.29
CA ASP A 147 -14.64 -5.06 -29.02
C ASP A 147 -16.06 -5.01 -28.37
N VAL A 148 -17.02 -5.67 -29.00
CA VAL A 148 -18.42 -5.69 -28.54
C VAL A 148 -18.73 -6.75 -27.51
N SER A 149 -17.73 -7.37 -26.91
CA SER A 149 -17.89 -8.39 -25.85
C SER A 149 -17.81 -7.79 -24.45
N THR A 150 -18.35 -8.51 -23.48
CA THR A 150 -18.10 -8.26 -22.05
C THR A 150 -16.60 -8.44 -21.73
N VAL A 151 -16.15 -7.95 -20.58
CA VAL A 151 -14.76 -8.06 -20.16
C VAL A 151 -14.46 -9.46 -19.63
N LEU A 152 -13.43 -10.12 -20.16
CA LEU A 152 -12.99 -11.45 -19.70
C LEU A 152 -12.11 -11.37 -18.46
N TYR A 153 -11.19 -10.41 -18.42
CA TYR A 153 -10.28 -10.21 -17.30
C TYR A 153 -10.29 -8.75 -16.84
N ALA A 154 -10.34 -8.56 -15.54
CA ALA A 154 -10.17 -7.27 -14.90
C ALA A 154 -9.23 -7.39 -13.71
N ALA A 155 -8.47 -6.35 -13.42
CA ALA A 155 -7.56 -6.33 -12.29
C ALA A 155 -7.52 -4.97 -11.63
N GLY A 156 -7.18 -4.97 -10.35
CA GLY A 156 -6.96 -3.76 -9.59
C GLY A 156 -6.12 -4.03 -8.35
N TYR A 157 -5.66 -2.97 -7.71
CA TYR A 157 -4.94 -3.05 -6.45
C TYR A 157 -5.31 -1.87 -5.54
N PHE A 158 -5.15 -2.11 -4.25
CA PHE A 158 -5.41 -1.13 -3.21
C PHE A 158 -4.33 -1.17 -2.13
N SER A 159 -4.30 -0.15 -1.28
CA SER A 159 -3.33 -0.03 -0.20
C SER A 159 -3.99 -0.34 1.13
N VAL A 160 -3.33 -1.16 1.96
CA VAL A 160 -3.69 -1.45 3.35
C VAL A 160 -2.47 -1.20 4.22
N LEU A 161 -2.59 -0.27 5.16
CA LEU A 161 -1.57 -0.05 6.19
C LEU A 161 -1.94 -0.83 7.44
N HIS A 162 -0.93 -1.42 8.09
CA HIS A 162 -1.16 -2.20 9.30
C HIS A 162 -0.07 -1.96 10.37
N LEU A 163 -0.45 -2.11 11.61
CA LEU A 163 0.38 -1.84 12.78
C LEU A 163 0.73 -3.14 13.52
N LYS A 164 -0.30 -3.93 13.85
CA LYS A 164 -0.19 -5.15 14.65
C LYS A 164 -0.65 -6.40 13.89
N LYS A 165 -1.67 -6.27 13.05
CA LYS A 165 -2.17 -7.38 12.23
C LYS A 165 -1.07 -7.90 11.32
N THR A 166 -1.00 -9.21 11.19
CA THR A 166 -0.09 -9.85 10.24
C THR A 166 -0.61 -9.75 8.80
N PRO A 167 0.26 -9.83 7.79
CA PRO A 167 -0.17 -9.93 6.40
C PRO A 167 -1.16 -11.07 6.15
N GLN A 168 -0.98 -12.20 6.81
CA GLN A 168 -1.84 -13.38 6.67
C GLN A 168 -3.26 -13.12 7.20
N GLU A 169 -3.39 -12.48 8.37
CA GLU A 169 -4.71 -12.10 8.92
C GLU A 169 -5.45 -11.13 8.01
N LEU A 170 -4.75 -10.14 7.46
CA LEU A 170 -5.34 -9.19 6.52
C LEU A 170 -5.77 -9.86 5.22
N LEU A 171 -4.93 -10.70 4.62
CA LEU A 171 -5.26 -11.42 3.39
C LEU A 171 -6.45 -12.38 3.60
N GLN A 172 -6.52 -13.04 4.76
CA GLN A 172 -7.65 -13.89 5.11
C GLN A 172 -8.95 -13.07 5.19
N ARG A 173 -8.91 -11.90 5.85
CA ARG A 173 -10.08 -11.03 5.95
C ARG A 173 -10.51 -10.45 4.60
N ILE A 174 -9.55 -10.06 3.76
CA ILE A 174 -9.79 -9.62 2.37
C ILE A 174 -10.49 -10.73 1.58
N TYR A 175 -10.03 -11.97 1.72
CA TYR A 175 -10.66 -13.13 1.06
C TYR A 175 -12.12 -13.31 1.51
N GLU A 176 -12.39 -13.30 2.82
CA GLU A 176 -13.74 -13.45 3.38
C GLU A 176 -14.69 -12.37 2.87
N LEU A 177 -14.28 -11.10 2.94
CA LEU A 177 -15.04 -9.97 2.43
C LEU A 177 -15.30 -10.06 0.92
N SER A 178 -14.31 -10.57 0.16
CA SER A 178 -14.45 -10.80 -1.28
C SER A 178 -15.47 -11.90 -1.57
N GLN A 179 -15.51 -12.97 -0.77
CA GLN A 179 -16.53 -14.02 -0.89
C GLN A 179 -17.93 -13.48 -0.61
N GLU A 180 -18.09 -12.68 0.46
CA GLU A 180 -19.36 -12.02 0.78
C GLU A 180 -19.86 -11.14 -0.39
N ALA A 181 -18.95 -10.38 -1.01
CA ALA A 181 -19.26 -9.55 -2.17
C ALA A 181 -19.70 -10.36 -3.38
N LEU A 182 -19.00 -11.48 -3.65
CA LEU A 182 -19.32 -12.38 -4.75
C LEU A 182 -20.66 -13.10 -4.52
N ASP A 183 -20.94 -13.56 -3.32
CA ASP A 183 -22.22 -14.18 -2.99
C ASP A 183 -23.40 -13.22 -3.21
N ALA A 184 -23.24 -11.96 -2.81
CA ALA A 184 -24.23 -10.92 -3.06
C ALA A 184 -24.38 -10.61 -4.55
N PHE A 185 -23.26 -10.58 -5.29
CA PHE A 185 -23.26 -10.38 -6.73
C PHE A 185 -23.99 -11.50 -7.44
N TYR A 186 -23.71 -12.78 -7.14
CA TYR A 186 -24.33 -13.92 -7.81
C TYR A 186 -25.81 -14.03 -7.51
N LYS A 187 -26.25 -13.79 -6.28
CA LYS A 187 -27.69 -13.74 -5.94
C LYS A 187 -28.44 -12.69 -6.78
N LYS A 188 -27.86 -11.50 -6.93
CA LYS A 188 -28.42 -10.44 -7.79
C LYS A 188 -28.41 -10.86 -9.25
N TYR A 189 -27.34 -11.51 -9.70
CA TYR A 189 -27.17 -11.92 -11.09
C TYR A 189 -28.19 -13.00 -11.49
N GLU A 190 -28.37 -14.03 -10.67
CA GLU A 190 -29.38 -15.09 -10.84
C GLU A 190 -30.79 -14.49 -10.91
N TYR A 191 -31.12 -13.62 -9.98
CA TYR A 191 -32.43 -12.92 -10.00
C TYR A 191 -32.66 -12.18 -11.33
N LEU A 192 -31.65 -11.49 -11.86
CA LEU A 192 -31.78 -10.77 -13.13
C LEU A 192 -31.90 -11.72 -14.33
N GLN A 193 -31.25 -12.89 -14.30
CA GLN A 193 -31.39 -13.92 -15.34
C GLN A 193 -32.81 -14.48 -15.37
N ASP A 194 -33.42 -14.71 -14.23
CA ASP A 194 -34.79 -15.23 -14.11
C ASP A 194 -35.87 -14.23 -14.60
N GLN A 195 -35.53 -12.94 -14.66
CA GLN A 195 -36.43 -11.89 -15.15
C GLN A 195 -36.26 -11.58 -16.65
N ALA A 196 -35.21 -12.08 -17.30
CA ALA A 196 -34.86 -11.76 -18.69
C ALA A 196 -35.45 -12.76 -19.69
#